data_72ea5243b182d139b681310980f6f422
#
_entry.id   72ea5243b182d139b681310980f6f422
#
_cell.length_a   1.000
_cell.length_b   1.000
_cell.length_c   1.000
_cell.angle_alpha   90.00
_cell.angle_beta   90.00
_cell.angle_gamma   90.00
#
_symmetry.space_group_name_H-M   'P 1'
#
loop_
_entity.id
_entity.type
_entity.pdbx_description
1 polymer ?
#
loop_
_entity_poly.entity_id
_entity_poly.type
_entity_poly.pdbx_seq_one_letter_code
_entity_poly.pdbx_strand_id
1 'polypeptide(L)'
;MLRRASIMHVRIAFIILLAICLSLIGRFETSAQNRSRANLQRRNTEIARMVTEIEARNIERTIRKLVSFGTRNTLSAQDNPMRGIGAARDWLFSEFQKIAAQSDGRMTVEKQSYLQEAQPPPRGRVPKPTIITNVVATLKGTQPESVNRLYVVSGHYDSMCTSPIDAECDAPGANDDASGTAAVLEMARVMSHYKFDATIIFMTVAGEEQSLLGSTYFAEQAKKNNLDIEGMFTNDIIGSSTSDTGMRDEHTVRVFSEGVPSSETEEEARTRRSVGGENDSASRQLARFIKEVGERYVPGMTVRMVYRRDRYLRGGDHMPFVERGYAAVRFTEPNEDYHHQHQNVRIENGVQYGDLPQFDDFNYIARVARVNAAALAALALAPASPKNVGLLTKKLTNDTELQWDANHEPDLAGYEIVWRETTSAYWTNSLRVGNVTRYVMKGMSKDNYFFGVCAVDRDGNRSPVSYPKPIR
;
A
#
# COMPACT_ATOMS: atom_id res chain seq x y z
N MET A 1 23.49 -8.16 -73.89
CA MET A 1 22.68 -7.15 -73.14
C MET A 1 21.50 -7.77 -72.31
N LEU A 2 20.94 -8.89 -72.74
CA LEU A 2 19.73 -9.50 -72.06
C LEU A 2 19.97 -10.10 -70.69
N ARG A 3 21.19 -10.56 -70.34
CA ARG A 3 21.44 -11.12 -68.97
C ARG A 3 21.56 -10.09 -67.84
N ARG A 4 21.88 -8.83 -68.10
CA ARG A 4 21.96 -7.76 -67.06
C ARG A 4 20.60 -7.19 -66.67
N ALA A 5 19.63 -7.19 -67.56
CA ALA A 5 18.27 -6.72 -67.29
C ALA A 5 17.52 -7.67 -66.36
N SER A 6 17.69 -9.00 -66.48
CA SER A 6 17.03 -10.01 -65.64
C SER A 6 17.47 -9.94 -64.17
N ILE A 7 18.75 -9.71 -63.86
CA ILE A 7 19.29 -9.62 -62.50
C ILE A 7 18.82 -8.34 -61.82
N MET A 8 18.61 -7.27 -62.53
CA MET A 8 18.14 -5.99 -62.00
C MET A 8 16.66 -6.07 -61.59
N HIS A 9 15.83 -6.75 -62.37
CA HIS A 9 14.39 -6.95 -61.99
C HIS A 9 14.22 -7.87 -60.79
N VAL A 10 15.04 -8.91 -60.62
CA VAL A 10 15.03 -9.80 -59.44
C VAL A 10 15.47 -9.05 -58.17
N ARG A 11 16.48 -8.17 -58.27
CA ARG A 11 16.93 -7.35 -57.13
C ARG A 11 15.89 -6.32 -56.70
N ILE A 12 15.21 -5.68 -57.65
CA ILE A 12 14.14 -4.71 -57.38
C ILE A 12 12.93 -5.40 -56.73
N ALA A 13 12.52 -6.59 -57.21
CA ALA A 13 11.45 -7.39 -56.63
C ALA A 13 11.77 -7.82 -55.20
N PHE A 14 13.04 -8.19 -54.90
CA PHE A 14 13.47 -8.59 -53.57
C PHE A 14 13.48 -7.40 -52.58
N ILE A 15 13.90 -6.21 -53.04
CA ILE A 15 13.88 -4.97 -52.24
C ILE A 15 12.45 -4.53 -51.93
N ILE A 16 11.52 -4.64 -52.89
CA ILE A 16 10.11 -4.31 -52.70
C ILE A 16 9.46 -5.30 -51.72
N LEU A 17 9.77 -6.60 -51.84
CA LEU A 17 9.25 -7.62 -50.93
C LEU A 17 9.75 -7.41 -49.49
N LEU A 18 11.05 -7.07 -49.33
CA LEU A 18 11.64 -6.74 -48.03
C LEU A 18 11.03 -5.48 -47.38
N ALA A 19 10.76 -4.45 -48.19
CA ALA A 19 10.11 -3.21 -47.74
C ALA A 19 8.65 -3.46 -47.33
N ILE A 20 7.92 -4.33 -48.00
CA ILE A 20 6.56 -4.73 -47.67
C ILE A 20 6.56 -5.56 -46.36
N CYS A 21 7.49 -6.50 -46.19
CA CYS A 21 7.65 -7.25 -44.94
C CYS A 21 8.00 -6.35 -43.76
N LEU A 22 8.93 -5.40 -43.91
CA LEU A 22 9.27 -4.43 -42.87
C LEU A 22 8.11 -3.49 -42.53
N SER A 23 7.29 -3.10 -43.50
CA SER A 23 6.11 -2.27 -43.26
C SER A 23 4.96 -3.04 -42.56
N LEU A 24 4.86 -4.35 -42.82
CA LEU A 24 3.91 -5.23 -42.13
C LEU A 24 4.33 -5.50 -40.67
N ILE A 25 5.63 -5.76 -40.44
CA ILE A 25 6.17 -5.93 -39.08
C ILE A 25 5.99 -4.64 -38.26
N GLY A 26 6.32 -3.48 -38.82
CA GLY A 26 6.10 -2.19 -38.17
C GLY A 26 4.65 -1.87 -37.90
N ARG A 27 3.69 -2.37 -38.69
CA ARG A 27 2.25 -2.23 -38.43
C ARG A 27 1.75 -3.19 -37.33
N PHE A 28 2.35 -4.37 -37.19
CA PHE A 28 2.04 -5.30 -36.12
C PHE A 28 2.56 -4.80 -34.77
N GLU A 29 3.78 -4.26 -34.70
CA GLU A 29 4.32 -3.67 -33.47
C GLU A 29 3.58 -2.39 -33.04
N THR A 30 3.23 -1.50 -33.98
CA THR A 30 2.45 -0.31 -33.66
C THR A 30 1.01 -0.63 -33.26
N SER A 31 0.41 -1.69 -33.80
CA SER A 31 -0.94 -2.12 -33.38
C SER A 31 -0.93 -2.79 -32.00
N ALA A 32 0.10 -3.52 -31.64
CA ALA A 32 0.28 -4.11 -30.32
C ALA A 32 0.58 -3.02 -29.27
N GLN A 33 1.47 -2.06 -29.57
CA GLN A 33 1.75 -0.91 -28.70
C GLN A 33 0.54 0.04 -28.55
N ASN A 34 -0.26 0.24 -29.60
CA ASN A 34 -1.49 1.03 -29.52
C ASN A 34 -2.60 0.27 -28.77
N ARG A 35 -2.67 -1.07 -28.82
CA ARG A 35 -3.58 -1.85 -27.99
C ARG A 35 -3.18 -1.84 -26.53
N SER A 36 -1.89 -1.85 -26.19
CA SER A 36 -1.42 -1.70 -24.80
C SER A 36 -1.65 -0.28 -24.26
N ARG A 37 -1.65 0.76 -25.10
CA ARG A 37 -2.00 2.13 -24.73
C ARG A 37 -3.52 2.38 -24.63
N ALA A 38 -4.34 1.67 -25.37
CA ALA A 38 -5.81 1.80 -25.33
C ALA A 38 -6.43 1.17 -24.07
N ASN A 39 -5.69 0.31 -23.36
CA ASN A 39 -6.08 -0.25 -22.06
C ASN A 39 -5.60 0.60 -20.85
N LEU A 40 -5.22 1.86 -21.05
CA LEU A 40 -5.11 2.82 -19.97
C LEU A 40 -6.51 3.01 -19.38
N GLN A 41 -6.76 2.32 -18.29
CA GLN A 41 -7.97 2.41 -17.50
C GLN A 41 -8.31 3.89 -17.32
N ARG A 42 -9.52 4.30 -17.72
CA ARG A 42 -9.93 5.70 -17.66
C ARG A 42 -9.78 6.17 -16.22
N ARG A 43 -9.08 7.29 -15.99
CA ARG A 43 -8.94 7.86 -14.65
C ARG A 43 -10.32 8.15 -14.09
N ASN A 44 -10.61 7.64 -12.89
CA ASN A 44 -11.78 8.06 -12.14
C ASN A 44 -11.59 9.54 -11.77
N THR A 45 -12.52 10.39 -12.23
CA THR A 45 -12.41 11.86 -12.06
C THR A 45 -12.56 12.28 -10.60
N GLU A 46 -13.29 11.50 -9.81
CA GLU A 46 -13.48 11.77 -8.39
C GLU A 46 -12.20 11.51 -7.60
N ILE A 47 -11.51 10.38 -7.84
CA ILE A 47 -10.18 10.11 -7.26
C ILE A 47 -9.18 11.19 -7.69
N ALA A 48 -9.18 11.56 -8.98
CA ALA A 48 -8.27 12.59 -9.49
C ALA A 48 -8.48 13.96 -8.81
N ARG A 49 -9.73 14.33 -8.52
CA ARG A 49 -10.05 15.54 -7.76
C ARG A 49 -9.63 15.42 -6.31
N MET A 50 -10.02 14.33 -5.65
CA MET A 50 -9.76 14.05 -4.23
C MET A 50 -8.27 14.17 -3.88
N VAL A 51 -7.37 13.59 -4.68
CA VAL A 51 -5.94 13.65 -4.39
C VAL A 51 -5.37 15.08 -4.47
N THR A 52 -6.00 15.99 -5.22
CA THR A 52 -5.57 17.40 -5.28
C THR A 52 -5.95 18.20 -4.03
N GLU A 53 -6.89 17.71 -3.22
CA GLU A 53 -7.35 18.36 -1.99
C GLU A 53 -6.44 18.09 -0.78
N ILE A 54 -5.44 17.18 -0.92
CA ILE A 54 -4.41 16.93 0.09
C ILE A 54 -3.39 18.05 0.07
N GLU A 55 -3.25 18.75 1.20
CA GLU A 55 -2.47 19.99 1.32
C GLU A 55 -1.28 19.84 2.27
N ALA A 56 -0.09 20.17 1.78
CA ALA A 56 1.16 20.16 2.56
C ALA A 56 1.08 21.05 3.83
N ARG A 57 0.38 22.18 3.76
CA ARG A 57 0.21 23.10 4.91
C ARG A 57 -0.55 22.46 6.08
N ASN A 58 -1.52 21.59 5.82
CA ASN A 58 -2.26 20.88 6.86
C ASN A 58 -1.38 19.83 7.52
N ILE A 59 -0.58 19.11 6.72
CA ILE A 59 0.41 18.14 7.18
C ILE A 59 1.45 18.84 8.06
N GLU A 60 2.03 19.96 7.60
CA GLU A 60 2.98 20.77 8.37
C GLU A 60 2.40 21.20 9.73
N ARG A 61 1.16 21.74 9.73
CA ARG A 61 0.49 22.14 10.95
C ARG A 61 0.35 20.99 11.94
N THR A 62 0.00 19.80 11.46
CA THR A 62 -0.15 18.60 12.27
C THR A 62 1.17 18.14 12.85
N ILE A 63 2.24 18.06 12.05
CA ILE A 63 3.59 17.68 12.49
C ILE A 63 4.07 18.65 13.56
N ARG A 64 4.01 19.97 13.30
CA ARG A 64 4.43 20.99 14.27
C ARG A 64 3.65 20.92 15.57
N LYS A 65 2.36 20.57 15.52
CA LYS A 65 1.55 20.38 16.71
C LYS A 65 1.98 19.15 17.49
N LEU A 66 2.21 18.01 16.83
CA LEU A 66 2.69 16.79 17.47
C LEU A 66 4.07 17.01 18.13
N VAL A 67 4.99 17.65 17.41
CA VAL A 67 6.31 18.05 17.94
C VAL A 67 6.20 18.94 19.17
N SER A 68 5.22 19.83 19.23
CA SER A 68 5.04 20.75 20.36
C SER A 68 4.70 20.08 21.70
N PHE A 69 4.38 18.79 21.70
CA PHE A 69 4.20 18.02 22.93
C PHE A 69 5.53 17.56 23.57
N GLY A 70 6.66 17.93 22.98
CA GLY A 70 8.04 17.71 23.49
C GLY A 70 8.51 16.27 23.41
N THR A 71 7.77 15.34 23.97
CA THR A 71 7.90 13.90 23.79
C THR A 71 6.53 13.29 23.54
N ARG A 72 6.50 12.20 22.78
CA ARG A 72 5.33 11.34 22.64
C ARG A 72 5.70 9.88 22.94
N ASN A 73 6.79 9.69 23.70
CA ASN A 73 7.17 8.34 24.14
C ASN A 73 5.96 7.66 24.80
N THR A 74 5.66 6.44 24.43
CA THR A 74 4.50 5.66 24.94
C THR A 74 4.47 5.56 26.46
N LEU A 75 5.65 5.60 27.11
CA LEU A 75 5.80 5.52 28.56
C LEU A 75 5.70 6.88 29.26
N SER A 76 5.58 7.98 28.51
CA SER A 76 5.50 9.35 29.04
C SER A 76 4.13 9.64 29.68
N ALA A 77 3.95 10.89 30.15
CA ALA A 77 2.73 11.30 30.86
C ALA A 77 1.45 11.03 30.06
N GLN A 78 0.48 10.39 30.69
CA GLN A 78 -0.82 10.03 30.10
C GLN A 78 -1.92 11.07 30.37
N ASP A 79 -1.73 11.95 31.36
CA ASP A 79 -2.70 12.89 31.90
C ASP A 79 -2.26 14.36 31.83
N ASN A 80 -1.05 14.64 31.38
CA ASN A 80 -0.57 16.01 31.18
C ASN A 80 -1.13 16.57 29.83
N PRO A 81 -1.89 17.69 29.83
CA PRO A 81 -2.51 18.20 28.60
C PRO A 81 -1.53 18.90 27.64
N MET A 82 -0.30 19.20 28.08
CA MET A 82 0.68 19.98 27.32
C MET A 82 1.88 19.17 26.84
N ARG A 83 2.18 18.01 27.46
CA ARG A 83 3.36 17.21 27.15
C ARG A 83 3.05 15.72 27.29
N GLY A 84 3.67 14.91 26.44
CA GLY A 84 3.62 13.46 26.51
C GLY A 84 2.57 12.82 25.61
N ILE A 85 2.55 11.49 25.64
CA ILE A 85 1.70 10.66 24.79
C ILE A 85 0.20 10.94 24.99
N GLY A 86 -0.22 11.22 26.23
CA GLY A 86 -1.61 11.53 26.54
C GLY A 86 -2.11 12.79 25.85
N ALA A 87 -1.29 13.87 25.84
CA ALA A 87 -1.63 15.10 25.16
C ALA A 87 -1.78 14.90 23.63
N ALA A 88 -0.89 14.15 23.02
CA ALA A 88 -0.95 13.83 21.60
C ALA A 88 -2.19 12.97 21.25
N ARG A 89 -2.46 11.92 22.05
CA ARG A 89 -3.66 11.09 21.94
C ARG A 89 -4.95 11.91 21.96
N ASP A 90 -5.09 12.75 22.96
CA ASP A 90 -6.32 13.50 23.18
C ASP A 90 -6.52 14.60 22.14
N TRP A 91 -5.43 15.21 21.67
CA TRP A 91 -5.46 16.13 20.56
C TRP A 91 -5.86 15.42 19.24
N LEU A 92 -5.24 14.28 18.90
CA LEU A 92 -5.58 13.50 17.69
C LEU A 92 -7.05 13.06 17.73
N PHE A 93 -7.51 12.57 18.86
CA PHE A 93 -8.91 12.20 19.04
C PHE A 93 -9.86 13.38 18.76
N SER A 94 -9.53 14.57 19.27
CA SER A 94 -10.30 15.79 19.02
C SER A 94 -10.29 16.20 17.54
N GLU A 95 -9.14 16.09 16.84
CA GLU A 95 -9.06 16.40 15.42
C GLU A 95 -9.90 15.43 14.57
N PHE A 96 -9.82 14.12 14.85
CA PHE A 96 -10.68 13.14 14.19
C PHE A 96 -12.17 13.37 14.47
N GLN A 97 -12.54 13.77 15.68
CA GLN A 97 -13.93 14.14 15.99
C GLN A 97 -14.42 15.34 15.16
N LYS A 98 -13.57 16.34 14.95
CA LYS A 98 -13.91 17.49 14.07
C LYS A 98 -14.12 17.06 12.62
N ILE A 99 -13.31 16.12 12.13
CA ILE A 99 -13.47 15.54 10.79
C ILE A 99 -14.77 14.72 10.72
N ALA A 100 -15.02 13.89 11.73
CA ALA A 100 -16.22 13.05 11.78
C ALA A 100 -17.51 13.89 11.78
N ALA A 101 -17.52 15.04 12.43
CA ALA A 101 -18.65 15.97 12.45
C ALA A 101 -19.01 16.50 11.04
N GLN A 102 -18.09 16.43 10.07
CA GLN A 102 -18.26 16.89 8.67
C GLN A 102 -18.53 15.73 7.70
N SER A 103 -18.66 14.50 8.18
CA SER A 103 -18.76 13.28 7.36
C SER A 103 -20.19 12.81 7.08
N ASP A 104 -21.21 13.65 7.34
CA ASP A 104 -22.62 13.29 7.27
C ASP A 104 -22.97 12.03 8.12
N GLY A 105 -22.35 11.89 9.29
CA GLY A 105 -22.55 10.77 10.20
C GLY A 105 -21.93 9.45 9.78
N ARG A 106 -21.13 9.43 8.71
CA ARG A 106 -20.48 8.20 8.22
C ARG A 106 -19.21 7.85 8.96
N MET A 107 -18.56 8.80 9.62
CA MET A 107 -17.32 8.55 10.36
C MET A 107 -17.60 8.48 11.86
N THR A 108 -17.08 7.43 12.49
CA THR A 108 -17.03 7.27 13.94
C THR A 108 -15.59 7.34 14.43
N VAL A 109 -15.38 7.78 15.66
CA VAL A 109 -14.04 7.89 16.26
C VAL A 109 -14.03 7.27 17.64
N GLU A 110 -13.05 6.42 17.91
CA GLU A 110 -12.89 5.77 19.21
C GLU A 110 -11.45 5.79 19.70
N LYS A 111 -11.28 5.67 21.02
CA LYS A 111 -10.01 5.36 21.69
C LYS A 111 -10.00 3.88 22.01
N GLN A 112 -9.23 3.09 21.27
CA GLN A 112 -9.04 1.67 21.52
C GLN A 112 -7.90 1.50 22.53
N SER A 113 -8.22 1.21 23.78
CA SER A 113 -7.26 1.17 24.88
C SER A 113 -7.16 -0.22 25.50
N TYR A 114 -5.95 -0.59 25.96
CA TYR A 114 -5.72 -1.76 26.79
C TYR A 114 -4.54 -1.53 27.74
N LEU A 115 -4.46 -2.33 28.80
CA LEU A 115 -3.32 -2.34 29.72
C LEU A 115 -2.26 -3.31 29.19
N GLN A 116 -1.10 -2.78 28.82
CA GLN A 116 0.08 -3.56 28.52
C GLN A 116 0.80 -3.88 29.82
N GLU A 117 0.94 -5.15 30.14
CA GLU A 117 1.70 -5.62 31.29
C GLU A 117 3.18 -5.31 31.15
N ALA A 118 3.87 -5.21 32.28
CA ALA A 118 5.29 -4.91 32.30
C ALA A 118 6.12 -5.97 31.56
N GLN A 119 6.96 -5.51 30.66
CA GLN A 119 7.97 -6.28 29.93
C GLN A 119 9.30 -5.52 29.97
N PRO A 120 10.02 -5.52 31.11
CA PRO A 120 11.23 -4.75 31.25
C PRO A 120 12.40 -5.34 30.44
N PRO A 121 13.43 -4.52 30.13
CA PRO A 121 14.67 -5.03 29.53
C PRO A 121 15.29 -6.18 30.34
N PRO A 122 15.93 -7.16 29.70
CA PRO A 122 16.20 -7.25 28.25
C PRO A 122 15.06 -7.91 27.44
N ARG A 123 13.97 -8.31 28.07
CA ARG A 123 12.86 -9.06 27.41
C ARG A 123 11.92 -8.17 26.62
N GLY A 124 11.79 -6.91 26.97
CA GLY A 124 10.90 -5.94 26.33
C GLY A 124 11.30 -4.50 26.63
N ARG A 125 10.42 -3.57 26.26
CA ARG A 125 10.63 -2.11 26.35
C ARG A 125 9.56 -1.42 27.22
N VAL A 126 8.82 -2.16 28.04
CA VAL A 126 7.76 -1.64 28.92
C VAL A 126 8.11 -1.97 30.36
N PRO A 127 8.83 -1.09 31.08
CA PRO A 127 9.32 -1.39 32.44
C PRO A 127 8.25 -1.46 33.51
N LYS A 128 7.07 -0.85 33.30
CA LYS A 128 5.90 -0.85 34.20
C LYS A 128 4.60 -1.02 33.41
N PRO A 129 3.52 -1.52 34.01
CA PRO A 129 2.23 -1.59 33.34
C PRO A 129 1.83 -0.22 32.77
N THR A 130 1.47 -0.19 31.48
CA THR A 130 1.23 1.06 30.73
C THR A 130 -0.02 0.92 29.88
N ILE A 131 -0.88 1.93 29.87
CA ILE A 131 -2.05 1.96 28.99
C ILE A 131 -1.59 2.34 27.59
N ILE A 132 -1.87 1.47 26.62
CA ILE A 132 -1.68 1.73 25.20
C ILE A 132 -3.02 2.12 24.60
N THR A 133 -3.05 3.18 23.80
CA THR A 133 -4.30 3.68 23.20
C THR A 133 -4.10 4.01 21.74
N ASN A 134 -4.78 3.31 20.85
CA ASN A 134 -4.91 3.71 19.44
C ASN A 134 -6.07 4.71 19.32
N VAL A 135 -5.94 5.68 18.41
CA VAL A 135 -7.06 6.53 17.99
C VAL A 135 -7.51 6.03 16.62
N VAL A 136 -8.75 5.57 16.53
CA VAL A 136 -9.30 4.88 15.36
C VAL A 136 -10.50 5.67 14.84
N ALA A 137 -10.43 6.10 13.59
CA ALA A 137 -11.53 6.75 12.87
C ALA A 137 -12.00 5.84 11.74
N THR A 138 -13.26 5.42 11.77
CA THR A 138 -13.86 4.49 10.81
C THR A 138 -14.84 5.24 9.92
N LEU A 139 -14.50 5.38 8.63
CA LEU A 139 -15.38 5.92 7.59
C LEU A 139 -16.14 4.77 6.94
N LYS A 140 -17.40 4.63 7.31
CA LYS A 140 -18.27 3.53 6.87
C LYS A 140 -18.56 3.61 5.37
N GLY A 141 -18.41 2.48 4.69
CA GLY A 141 -18.80 2.30 3.29
C GLY A 141 -20.32 2.41 3.08
N THR A 142 -20.73 2.63 1.84
CA THR A 142 -22.13 2.90 1.50
C THR A 142 -22.81 1.77 0.73
N GLN A 143 -22.04 0.82 0.16
CA GLN A 143 -22.60 -0.33 -0.57
C GLN A 143 -22.81 -1.50 0.39
N PRO A 144 -24.03 -2.04 0.55
CA PRO A 144 -24.34 -3.10 1.52
C PRO A 144 -23.47 -4.36 1.37
N GLU A 145 -23.15 -4.75 0.14
CA GLU A 145 -22.33 -5.93 -0.17
C GLU A 145 -20.86 -5.73 0.15
N SER A 146 -20.39 -4.48 0.21
CA SER A 146 -18.98 -4.11 0.38
C SER A 146 -18.66 -3.46 1.73
N VAL A 147 -19.66 -3.02 2.48
CA VAL A 147 -19.49 -2.23 3.73
C VAL A 147 -18.66 -2.95 4.79
N ASN A 148 -18.64 -4.28 4.79
CA ASN A 148 -17.88 -5.10 5.73
C ASN A 148 -16.44 -5.37 5.26
N ARG A 149 -16.08 -5.02 4.02
CA ARG A 149 -14.70 -5.02 3.57
C ARG A 149 -13.98 -3.79 4.14
N LEU A 150 -12.82 -4.01 4.70
CA LEU A 150 -12.08 -2.99 5.43
C LEU A 150 -10.72 -2.73 4.79
N TYR A 151 -10.39 -1.45 4.64
CA TYR A 151 -9.05 -1.00 4.29
C TYR A 151 -8.51 -0.13 5.42
N VAL A 152 -7.32 -0.43 5.91
CA VAL A 152 -6.71 0.26 7.05
C VAL A 152 -5.53 1.09 6.57
N VAL A 153 -5.41 2.32 7.06
CA VAL A 153 -4.22 3.16 6.88
C VAL A 153 -3.76 3.66 8.24
N SER A 154 -2.47 3.53 8.55
CA SER A 154 -1.91 3.95 9.84
C SER A 154 -0.61 4.74 9.73
N GLY A 155 -0.32 5.46 10.80
CA GLY A 155 0.95 5.99 11.24
C GLY A 155 1.03 5.91 12.75
N HIS A 156 2.22 5.82 13.35
CA HIS A 156 2.32 5.80 14.80
C HIS A 156 2.54 7.22 15.36
N TYR A 157 1.82 7.54 16.42
CA TYR A 157 1.92 8.88 17.00
C TYR A 157 2.85 8.95 18.20
N ASP A 158 3.35 7.81 18.68
CA ASP A 158 4.43 7.78 19.64
C ASP A 158 5.78 8.14 18.98
N SER A 159 6.77 8.46 19.79
CA SER A 159 8.11 8.81 19.36
C SER A 159 9.12 8.41 20.41
N MET A 160 10.39 8.27 20.02
CA MET A 160 11.49 8.00 20.96
C MET A 160 12.71 8.88 20.67
N CYS A 161 13.51 9.11 21.69
CA CYS A 161 14.89 9.57 21.53
C CYS A 161 15.83 8.35 21.36
N THR A 162 17.08 8.44 21.72
CA THR A 162 18.01 7.30 21.59
C THR A 162 17.61 6.08 22.42
N SER A 163 16.88 6.29 23.52
CA SER A 163 16.40 5.20 24.38
C SER A 163 14.88 5.05 24.29
N PRO A 164 14.36 3.88 23.88
CA PRO A 164 12.92 3.66 23.78
C PRO A 164 12.20 3.65 25.13
N ILE A 165 12.93 3.52 26.24
CA ILE A 165 12.39 3.51 27.60
C ILE A 165 12.57 4.84 28.34
N ASP A 166 13.21 5.84 27.74
CA ASP A 166 13.34 7.18 28.30
C ASP A 166 12.08 8.00 28.00
N ALA A 167 11.20 8.10 28.99
CA ALA A 167 9.93 8.78 28.89
C ALA A 167 10.02 10.31 29.04
N GLU A 168 11.18 10.83 29.48
CA GLU A 168 11.37 12.24 29.84
C GLU A 168 12.17 13.04 28.80
N CYS A 169 12.98 12.37 27.97
CA CYS A 169 13.77 13.03 26.94
C CYS A 169 12.89 13.79 25.94
N ASP A 170 13.42 14.87 25.36
CA ASP A 170 12.78 15.49 24.20
C ASP A 170 12.92 14.56 22.99
N ALA A 171 11.76 14.10 22.50
CA ALA A 171 11.61 13.20 21.37
C ALA A 171 10.60 13.82 20.38
N PRO A 172 11.01 14.82 19.57
CA PRO A 172 10.12 15.53 18.67
C PRO A 172 9.45 14.60 17.65
N GLY A 173 10.18 13.60 17.11
CA GLY A 173 9.65 12.60 16.20
C GLY A 173 8.90 13.21 15.03
N ALA A 174 9.50 14.18 14.32
CA ALA A 174 8.84 14.90 13.24
C ALA A 174 8.65 13.99 12.03
N ASN A 175 9.71 13.30 11.63
CA ASN A 175 9.69 12.30 10.57
C ASN A 175 9.24 10.93 11.10
N ASP A 176 9.73 10.50 12.26
CA ASP A 176 9.43 9.22 12.91
C ASP A 176 8.56 9.43 14.17
N ASP A 177 7.18 9.36 14.16
CA ASP A 177 6.41 9.25 12.94
C ASP A 177 5.23 10.23 12.95
N ALA A 178 5.53 11.52 13.26
CA ALA A 178 4.51 12.54 13.04
C ALA A 178 4.21 12.72 11.54
N SER A 179 5.15 12.35 10.64
CA SER A 179 4.97 12.43 9.19
C SER A 179 3.84 11.49 8.71
N GLY A 180 3.87 10.22 9.11
CA GLY A 180 2.83 9.25 8.79
C GLY A 180 1.51 9.55 9.49
N THR A 181 1.56 9.90 10.78
CA THR A 181 0.37 10.32 11.55
C THR A 181 -0.33 11.52 10.90
N ALA A 182 0.43 12.53 10.43
CA ALA A 182 -0.13 13.70 9.76
C ALA A 182 -0.72 13.36 8.39
N ALA A 183 -0.08 12.46 7.64
CA ALA A 183 -0.62 11.98 6.39
C ALA A 183 -1.96 11.24 6.58
N VAL A 184 -2.08 10.41 7.61
CA VAL A 184 -3.33 9.71 7.97
C VAL A 184 -4.44 10.69 8.32
N LEU A 185 -4.14 11.70 9.15
CA LEU A 185 -5.13 12.71 9.54
C LEU A 185 -5.60 13.54 8.34
N GLU A 186 -4.68 13.94 7.44
CA GLU A 186 -5.02 14.71 6.24
C GLU A 186 -5.83 13.87 5.23
N MET A 187 -5.49 12.59 5.06
CA MET A 187 -6.30 11.67 4.25
C MET A 187 -7.71 11.53 4.83
N ALA A 188 -7.85 11.35 6.14
CA ALA A 188 -9.16 11.28 6.80
C ALA A 188 -9.98 12.55 6.55
N ARG A 189 -9.35 13.75 6.65
CA ARG A 189 -10.00 15.05 6.37
C ARG A 189 -10.56 15.10 4.96
N VAL A 190 -9.76 14.73 3.96
CA VAL A 190 -10.18 14.80 2.57
C VAL A 190 -11.21 13.72 2.27
N MET A 191 -10.91 12.46 2.60
CA MET A 191 -11.73 11.31 2.22
C MET A 191 -13.09 11.26 2.92
N SER A 192 -13.23 11.90 4.09
CA SER A 192 -14.52 11.97 4.81
C SER A 192 -15.65 12.66 4.00
N HIS A 193 -15.32 13.47 3.02
CA HIS A 193 -16.27 14.14 2.14
C HIS A 193 -16.73 13.28 0.94
N TYR A 194 -16.11 12.13 0.73
CA TYR A 194 -16.37 11.22 -0.39
C TYR A 194 -17.13 9.98 0.06
N LYS A 195 -17.83 9.33 -0.85
CA LYS A 195 -18.51 8.07 -0.61
C LYS A 195 -17.70 6.94 -1.23
N PHE A 196 -17.56 5.86 -0.48
CA PHE A 196 -16.87 4.64 -0.91
C PHE A 196 -17.81 3.45 -0.70
N ASP A 197 -17.61 2.39 -1.45
CA ASP A 197 -18.39 1.16 -1.31
C ASP A 197 -17.96 0.38 -0.06
N ALA A 198 -16.65 0.21 0.11
CA ALA A 198 -16.05 -0.42 1.29
C ALA A 198 -15.73 0.59 2.39
N THR A 199 -15.50 0.10 3.60
CA THR A 199 -15.15 0.88 4.79
C THR A 199 -13.65 1.16 4.86
N ILE A 200 -13.28 2.39 5.24
CA ILE A 200 -11.88 2.80 5.44
C ILE A 200 -11.65 3.13 6.91
N ILE A 201 -10.58 2.60 7.47
CA ILE A 201 -10.14 2.86 8.85
C ILE A 201 -8.86 3.70 8.80
N PHE A 202 -8.91 4.90 9.38
CA PHE A 202 -7.77 5.77 9.63
C PHE A 202 -7.35 5.57 11.07
N MET A 203 -6.14 5.09 11.31
CA MET A 203 -5.68 4.71 12.63
C MET A 203 -4.35 5.38 12.97
N THR A 204 -4.27 6.01 14.15
CA THR A 204 -2.99 6.41 14.72
C THR A 204 -2.69 5.53 15.91
N VAL A 205 -1.56 4.84 15.89
CA VAL A 205 -1.21 3.83 16.88
C VAL A 205 -0.16 4.32 17.87
N ALA A 206 -0.14 3.73 19.07
CA ALA A 206 0.90 3.95 20.06
C ALA A 206 1.66 2.68 20.37
N GLY A 207 2.90 2.81 20.86
CA GLY A 207 3.72 1.68 21.24
C GLY A 207 4.38 0.97 20.07
N GLU A 208 4.51 1.62 18.93
CA GLU A 208 5.36 1.13 17.84
C GLU A 208 6.78 0.97 18.33
N GLU A 209 7.33 2.01 18.92
CA GLU A 209 8.68 2.11 19.47
C GLU A 209 8.94 1.15 20.64
N GLN A 210 7.89 0.66 21.28
CA GLN A 210 7.96 -0.37 22.32
C GLN A 210 7.64 -1.77 21.78
N SER A 211 7.85 -2.01 20.48
CA SER A 211 7.67 -3.28 19.76
C SER A 211 6.25 -3.53 19.26
N LEU A 212 5.70 -2.56 18.49
CA LEU A 212 4.46 -2.69 17.70
C LEU A 212 3.21 -2.97 18.57
N LEU A 213 3.13 -2.42 19.78
CA LEU A 213 2.12 -2.80 20.77
C LEU A 213 0.69 -2.50 20.30
N GLY A 214 0.44 -1.27 19.83
CA GLY A 214 -0.89 -0.83 19.42
C GLY A 214 -1.40 -1.55 18.17
N SER A 215 -0.56 -1.69 17.16
CA SER A 215 -0.89 -2.41 15.93
C SER A 215 -1.09 -3.91 16.15
N THR A 216 -0.27 -4.51 17.03
CA THR A 216 -0.44 -5.92 17.44
C THR A 216 -1.81 -6.13 18.08
N TYR A 217 -2.17 -5.28 19.05
CA TYR A 217 -3.47 -5.38 19.70
C TYR A 217 -4.63 -5.22 18.70
N PHE A 218 -4.56 -4.22 17.81
CA PHE A 218 -5.60 -4.04 16.79
C PHE A 218 -5.72 -5.26 15.88
N ALA A 219 -4.60 -5.78 15.35
CA ALA A 219 -4.60 -6.93 14.45
C ALA A 219 -5.10 -8.22 15.15
N GLU A 220 -4.82 -8.40 16.44
CA GLU A 220 -5.37 -9.50 17.26
C GLU A 220 -6.89 -9.40 17.41
N GLN A 221 -7.38 -8.22 17.77
CA GLN A 221 -8.83 -8.01 17.88
C GLN A 221 -9.52 -8.18 16.52
N ALA A 222 -8.92 -7.69 15.45
CA ALA A 222 -9.43 -7.88 14.09
C ALA A 222 -9.54 -9.37 13.73
N LYS A 223 -8.49 -10.15 14.01
CA LYS A 223 -8.50 -11.60 13.77
C LYS A 223 -9.52 -12.34 14.63
N LYS A 224 -9.60 -12.00 15.92
CA LYS A 224 -10.56 -12.58 16.87
C LYS A 224 -12.02 -12.32 16.45
N ASN A 225 -12.29 -11.14 15.91
CA ASN A 225 -13.62 -10.72 15.46
C ASN A 225 -13.89 -11.05 13.99
N ASN A 226 -12.99 -11.78 13.30
CA ASN A 226 -13.10 -12.14 11.89
C ASN A 226 -13.36 -10.94 10.97
N LEU A 227 -12.72 -9.80 11.21
CA LEU A 227 -12.84 -8.63 10.35
C LEU A 227 -12.23 -8.92 8.98
N ASP A 228 -12.92 -8.52 7.91
CA ASP A 228 -12.49 -8.71 6.52
C ASP A 228 -11.57 -7.55 6.08
N ILE A 229 -10.33 -7.54 6.58
CA ILE A 229 -9.31 -6.56 6.20
C ILE A 229 -8.64 -7.03 4.92
N GLU A 230 -8.97 -6.40 3.78
CA GLU A 230 -8.40 -6.73 2.46
C GLU A 230 -7.10 -5.97 2.15
N GLY A 231 -6.78 -4.92 2.91
CA GLY A 231 -5.52 -4.18 2.75
C GLY A 231 -5.21 -3.28 3.94
N MET A 232 -3.94 -3.27 4.35
CA MET A 232 -3.42 -2.38 5.39
C MET A 232 -2.17 -1.66 4.91
N PHE A 233 -2.14 -0.34 5.10
CA PHE A 233 -1.04 0.55 4.75
C PHE A 233 -0.47 1.16 6.03
N THR A 234 0.82 0.97 6.30
CA THR A 234 1.50 1.76 7.33
C THR A 234 2.38 2.80 6.65
N ASN A 235 2.31 4.04 7.13
CA ASN A 235 3.19 5.12 6.76
C ASN A 235 4.11 5.38 7.94
N ASP A 236 5.40 5.18 7.75
CA ASP A 236 6.36 5.26 8.82
C ASP A 236 7.71 5.70 8.22
N ILE A 237 8.18 6.87 8.67
CA ILE A 237 9.30 7.62 8.11
C ILE A 237 9.04 7.99 6.66
N ILE A 238 8.14 8.94 6.42
CA ILE A 238 7.82 9.48 5.10
C ILE A 238 8.06 10.99 5.01
N GLY A 239 8.88 11.55 5.92
CA GLY A 239 9.03 12.99 6.10
C GLY A 239 10.14 13.61 5.27
N SER A 240 11.26 12.92 5.03
CA SER A 240 12.42 13.52 4.39
C SER A 240 12.60 13.11 2.93
N SER A 241 12.88 14.09 2.07
CA SER A 241 13.36 13.85 0.71
C SER A 241 14.88 13.86 0.58
N THR A 242 15.62 14.04 1.69
CA THR A 242 17.10 14.18 1.71
C THR A 242 17.71 13.21 2.72
N SER A 243 18.71 12.43 2.28
CA SER A 243 19.44 11.48 3.12
C SER A 243 20.55 12.15 3.95
N ASP A 244 21.16 11.36 4.87
CA ASP A 244 22.37 11.70 5.63
C ASP A 244 23.58 12.08 4.76
N THR A 245 23.62 11.61 3.52
CA THR A 245 24.67 11.94 2.53
C THR A 245 24.32 13.15 1.66
N GLY A 246 23.16 13.81 1.89
CA GLY A 246 22.68 14.93 1.11
C GLY A 246 22.04 14.53 -0.24
N MET A 247 21.85 13.24 -0.49
CA MET A 247 21.15 12.78 -1.69
C MET A 247 19.66 13.14 -1.58
N ARG A 248 19.14 13.83 -2.59
CA ARG A 248 17.74 14.27 -2.64
C ARG A 248 16.94 13.45 -3.64
N ASP A 249 15.80 12.90 -3.18
CA ASP A 249 14.81 12.22 -4.02
C ASP A 249 13.40 12.52 -3.50
N GLU A 250 12.77 13.52 -4.08
CA GLU A 250 11.42 13.97 -3.72
C GLU A 250 10.31 13.31 -4.56
N HIS A 251 10.68 12.36 -5.40
CA HIS A 251 9.78 11.72 -6.38
C HIS A 251 9.61 10.21 -6.16
N THR A 252 10.31 9.63 -5.21
CA THR A 252 10.23 8.19 -4.93
C THR A 252 9.67 7.94 -3.53
N VAL A 253 8.77 6.96 -3.40
CA VAL A 253 8.41 6.34 -2.12
C VAL A 253 8.67 4.83 -2.22
N ARG A 254 9.28 4.24 -1.17
CA ARG A 254 9.44 2.79 -1.08
C ARG A 254 8.16 2.16 -0.53
N VAL A 255 7.76 1.03 -1.11
CA VAL A 255 6.66 0.19 -0.61
C VAL A 255 7.20 -1.20 -0.36
N PHE A 256 7.33 -1.56 0.91
CA PHE A 256 7.75 -2.89 1.34
C PHE A 256 6.56 -3.83 1.35
N SER A 257 6.76 -5.04 0.84
CA SER A 257 5.75 -6.09 0.84
C SER A 257 6.40 -7.47 0.92
N GLU A 258 5.86 -8.37 1.73
CA GLU A 258 6.32 -9.75 1.72
C GLU A 258 5.97 -10.45 0.40
N GLY A 259 6.81 -11.37 -0.05
CA GLY A 259 6.54 -12.20 -1.23
C GLY A 259 5.95 -13.56 -0.84
N VAL A 260 6.46 -14.10 0.25
CA VAL A 260 6.01 -15.36 0.87
C VAL A 260 5.18 -15.00 2.09
N PRO A 261 3.92 -15.47 2.19
CA PRO A 261 3.07 -15.18 3.33
C PRO A 261 3.67 -15.66 4.65
N SER A 262 3.73 -14.78 5.64
CA SER A 262 4.25 -15.13 6.98
C SER A 262 3.35 -16.11 7.74
N SER A 263 2.08 -16.21 7.34
CA SER A 263 1.05 -17.03 7.96
C SER A 263 0.73 -18.32 7.20
N GLU A 264 1.50 -18.66 6.13
CA GLU A 264 1.21 -19.85 5.32
C GLU A 264 1.43 -21.16 6.11
N THR A 265 0.60 -22.15 5.81
CA THR A 265 0.75 -23.52 6.32
C THR A 265 1.84 -24.27 5.54
N GLU A 266 2.32 -25.40 6.09
CA GLU A 266 3.27 -26.28 5.40
C GLU A 266 2.75 -26.81 4.04
N GLU A 267 1.44 -27.04 3.91
CA GLU A 267 0.81 -27.46 2.65
C GLU A 267 0.81 -26.31 1.63
N GLU A 268 0.45 -25.11 2.04
CA GLU A 268 0.50 -23.92 1.21
C GLU A 268 1.95 -23.60 0.78
N ALA A 269 2.92 -23.74 1.67
CA ALA A 269 4.34 -23.58 1.36
C ALA A 269 4.83 -24.58 0.30
N ARG A 270 4.41 -25.86 0.40
CA ARG A 270 4.73 -26.86 -0.62
C ARG A 270 4.09 -26.53 -1.96
N THR A 271 2.81 -26.15 -1.95
CA THR A 271 2.10 -25.75 -3.17
C THR A 271 2.77 -24.54 -3.83
N ARG A 272 3.04 -23.50 -3.06
CA ARG A 272 3.71 -22.27 -3.53
C ARG A 272 5.06 -22.58 -4.20
N ARG A 273 5.91 -23.41 -3.56
CA ARG A 273 7.21 -23.82 -4.14
C ARG A 273 7.03 -24.58 -5.45
N SER A 274 5.98 -25.41 -5.58
CA SER A 274 5.76 -26.21 -6.79
C SER A 274 5.23 -25.40 -7.97
N VAL A 275 4.67 -24.20 -7.74
CA VAL A 275 4.10 -23.31 -8.79
C VAL A 275 4.90 -22.03 -9.00
N GLY A 276 6.01 -21.84 -8.27
CA GLY A 276 6.85 -20.63 -8.40
C GLY A 276 6.22 -19.36 -7.83
N GLY A 277 5.36 -19.48 -6.79
CA GLY A 277 4.57 -18.39 -6.22
C GLY A 277 5.29 -17.56 -5.15
N GLU A 278 6.64 -17.52 -5.14
CA GLU A 278 7.43 -16.82 -4.12
C GLU A 278 7.27 -15.29 -4.14
N ASN A 279 6.66 -14.76 -5.18
CA ASN A 279 6.47 -13.33 -5.40
C ASN A 279 5.01 -12.93 -5.53
N ASP A 280 4.08 -13.75 -5.09
CA ASP A 280 2.66 -13.58 -5.41
C ASP A 280 1.72 -13.63 -4.18
N SER A 281 2.25 -13.29 -2.98
CA SER A 281 1.42 -13.10 -1.79
C SER A 281 0.38 -11.99 -1.98
N ALA A 282 -0.66 -11.98 -1.15
CA ALA A 282 -1.66 -10.91 -1.14
C ALA A 282 -1.04 -9.53 -0.91
N SER A 283 -0.04 -9.41 -0.01
CA SER A 283 0.70 -8.16 0.22
C SER A 283 1.47 -7.71 -1.03
N ARG A 284 2.03 -8.63 -1.81
CA ARG A 284 2.72 -8.31 -3.05
C ARG A 284 1.75 -7.87 -4.16
N GLN A 285 0.56 -8.46 -4.23
CA GLN A 285 -0.49 -7.98 -5.16
C GLN A 285 -0.99 -6.59 -4.76
N LEU A 286 -1.15 -6.34 -3.46
CA LEU A 286 -1.49 -5.02 -2.92
C LEU A 286 -0.43 -3.98 -3.31
N ALA A 287 0.86 -4.30 -3.16
CA ALA A 287 1.94 -3.39 -3.55
C ALA A 287 1.98 -3.10 -5.06
N ARG A 288 1.70 -4.10 -5.92
CA ARG A 288 1.56 -3.90 -7.38
C ARG A 288 0.40 -2.97 -7.70
N PHE A 289 -0.73 -3.16 -7.03
CA PHE A 289 -1.90 -2.31 -7.17
C PHE A 289 -1.59 -0.86 -6.76
N ILE A 290 -0.95 -0.66 -5.61
CA ILE A 290 -0.54 0.66 -5.13
C ILE A 290 0.39 1.35 -6.14
N LYS A 291 1.35 0.62 -6.70
CA LYS A 291 2.24 1.17 -7.73
C LYS A 291 1.47 1.61 -8.96
N GLU A 292 0.62 0.75 -9.49
CA GLU A 292 -0.15 1.03 -10.69
C GLU A 292 -1.08 2.24 -10.50
N VAL A 293 -1.82 2.27 -9.39
CA VAL A 293 -2.78 3.35 -9.09
C VAL A 293 -2.05 4.63 -8.68
N GLY A 294 -1.10 4.53 -7.77
CA GLY A 294 -0.37 5.69 -7.26
C GLY A 294 0.34 6.48 -8.36
N GLU A 295 1.09 5.80 -9.22
CA GLU A 295 1.80 6.43 -10.35
C GLU A 295 0.83 6.99 -11.41
N ARG A 296 -0.37 6.40 -11.55
CA ARG A 296 -1.41 6.88 -12.44
C ARG A 296 -2.03 8.20 -11.97
N TYR A 297 -2.34 8.32 -10.67
CA TYR A 297 -3.04 9.48 -10.12
C TYR A 297 -2.11 10.59 -9.63
N VAL A 298 -0.86 10.26 -9.31
CA VAL A 298 0.16 11.22 -8.85
C VAL A 298 1.34 11.23 -9.85
N PRO A 299 1.17 11.87 -11.02
CA PRO A 299 2.22 11.92 -12.04
C PRO A 299 3.51 12.52 -11.47
N GLY A 300 4.63 11.89 -11.78
CA GLY A 300 5.95 12.30 -11.29
C GLY A 300 6.36 11.58 -10.00
N MET A 301 5.47 10.85 -9.32
CA MET A 301 5.86 9.94 -8.25
C MET A 301 6.22 8.56 -8.81
N THR A 302 7.24 7.96 -8.23
CA THR A 302 7.65 6.57 -8.44
C THR A 302 7.40 5.77 -7.18
N VAL A 303 6.58 4.74 -7.26
CA VAL A 303 6.42 3.75 -6.20
C VAL A 303 7.46 2.66 -6.40
N ARG A 304 8.52 2.69 -5.60
CA ARG A 304 9.58 1.69 -5.62
C ARG A 304 9.18 0.52 -4.73
N MET A 305 8.73 -0.56 -5.36
CA MET A 305 8.44 -1.79 -4.63
C MET A 305 9.73 -2.41 -4.10
N VAL A 306 9.77 -2.70 -2.80
CA VAL A 306 10.87 -3.42 -2.16
C VAL A 306 10.39 -4.83 -1.78
N TYR A 307 11.05 -5.84 -2.36
CA TYR A 307 10.66 -7.24 -2.23
C TYR A 307 11.17 -7.85 -0.92
N ARG A 308 10.77 -7.24 0.20
CA ARG A 308 11.05 -7.64 1.58
C ARG A 308 9.87 -7.28 2.46
N ARG A 309 9.76 -7.95 3.60
CA ARG A 309 8.77 -7.59 4.63
C ARG A 309 9.02 -6.17 5.15
N ASP A 310 10.28 -5.84 5.45
CA ASP A 310 10.73 -4.53 5.92
C ASP A 310 12.25 -4.34 5.66
N ARG A 311 12.83 -3.27 6.18
CA ARG A 311 14.27 -3.01 6.23
C ARG A 311 14.99 -4.15 6.96
N TYR A 312 16.32 -4.23 6.81
CA TYR A 312 17.10 -5.30 7.42
C TYR A 312 16.93 -5.36 8.94
N LEU A 313 16.38 -6.48 9.43
CA LEU A 313 16.16 -6.80 10.85
C LEU A 313 15.37 -5.72 11.61
N ARG A 314 14.53 -4.96 10.89
CA ARG A 314 13.60 -3.97 11.42
C ARG A 314 12.16 -4.37 11.09
N GLY A 315 11.20 -3.66 11.64
CA GLY A 315 9.79 -3.91 11.44
C GLY A 315 8.99 -2.61 11.37
N GLY A 316 7.69 -2.72 11.43
CA GLY A 316 6.72 -1.63 11.50
C GLY A 316 5.31 -2.18 11.67
N ASP A 317 4.31 -1.32 11.81
CA ASP A 317 2.94 -1.65 12.19
C ASP A 317 2.18 -2.55 11.21
N HIS A 318 2.67 -2.74 9.99
CA HIS A 318 2.11 -3.72 9.04
C HIS A 318 2.44 -5.18 9.42
N MET A 319 3.52 -5.40 10.19
CA MET A 319 3.99 -6.74 10.53
C MET A 319 2.97 -7.59 11.29
N PRO A 320 2.29 -7.07 12.35
CA PRO A 320 1.26 -7.81 13.04
C PRO A 320 0.10 -8.26 12.15
N PHE A 321 -0.19 -7.52 11.08
CA PHE A 321 -1.24 -7.86 10.12
C PHE A 321 -0.82 -9.00 9.19
N VAL A 322 0.38 -8.96 8.61
CA VAL A 322 0.86 -10.05 7.75
C VAL A 322 1.03 -11.35 8.52
N GLU A 323 1.42 -11.30 9.78
CA GLU A 323 1.54 -12.47 10.66
C GLU A 323 0.19 -13.12 10.97
N ARG A 324 -0.91 -12.38 10.83
CA ARG A 324 -2.29 -12.87 11.00
C ARG A 324 -3.00 -13.15 9.68
N GLY A 325 -2.27 -13.07 8.55
CA GLY A 325 -2.76 -13.43 7.22
C GLY A 325 -3.46 -12.31 6.46
N TYR A 326 -3.37 -11.07 6.93
CA TYR A 326 -3.88 -9.91 6.21
C TYR A 326 -2.85 -9.38 5.21
N ALA A 327 -3.31 -8.87 4.07
CA ALA A 327 -2.45 -8.15 3.13
C ALA A 327 -2.04 -6.81 3.73
N ALA A 328 -0.73 -6.57 3.91
CA ALA A 328 -0.25 -5.32 4.45
C ALA A 328 1.09 -4.89 3.83
N VAL A 329 1.30 -3.57 3.79
CA VAL A 329 2.50 -2.95 3.21
C VAL A 329 2.96 -1.78 4.08
N ARG A 330 4.27 -1.44 3.96
CA ARG A 330 4.86 -0.25 4.57
C ARG A 330 5.30 0.74 3.51
N PHE A 331 4.91 1.99 3.67
CA PHE A 331 5.45 3.15 2.97
C PHE A 331 6.57 3.77 3.80
N THR A 332 7.68 4.12 3.14
CA THR A 332 8.77 4.88 3.76
C THR A 332 9.55 5.66 2.70
N GLU A 333 10.24 6.69 3.11
CA GLU A 333 11.05 7.54 2.24
C GLU A 333 12.19 6.77 1.55
N PRO A 334 12.76 7.28 0.44
CA PRO A 334 13.73 6.52 -0.36
C PRO A 334 15.07 6.31 0.35
N ASN A 335 15.51 7.29 1.15
CA ASN A 335 16.79 7.29 1.85
C ASN A 335 16.62 7.97 3.20
N GLU A 336 16.91 7.23 4.28
CA GLU A 336 16.76 7.71 5.66
C GLU A 336 17.99 8.53 6.10
N ASP A 337 17.77 9.50 7.02
CA ASP A 337 18.84 10.24 7.69
C ASP A 337 18.98 9.79 9.14
N TYR A 338 20.04 9.04 9.43
CA TYR A 338 20.30 8.47 10.76
C TYR A 338 20.88 9.47 11.77
N HIS A 339 21.17 10.72 11.38
CA HIS A 339 21.46 11.79 12.33
C HIS A 339 20.19 12.29 13.01
N HIS A 340 19.04 12.06 12.39
CA HIS A 340 17.75 12.54 12.88
C HIS A 340 16.98 11.43 13.59
N GLN A 341 16.82 10.28 12.95
CA GLN A 341 16.01 9.18 13.45
C GLN A 341 16.56 8.60 14.77
N HIS A 342 15.70 8.45 15.79
CA HIS A 342 16.00 7.87 17.09
C HIS A 342 17.21 8.53 17.80
N GLN A 343 17.33 9.84 17.68
CA GLN A 343 18.45 10.60 18.26
C GLN A 343 17.97 11.59 19.32
N ASN A 344 18.75 11.72 20.40
CA ASN A 344 18.58 12.86 21.31
C ASN A 344 18.83 14.17 20.56
N VAL A 345 18.01 15.18 20.84
CA VAL A 345 18.18 16.52 20.27
C VAL A 345 19.47 17.14 20.82
N ARG A 346 20.47 17.35 19.96
CA ARG A 346 21.77 17.92 20.32
C ARG A 346 22.49 18.47 19.11
N ILE A 347 23.48 19.31 19.38
CA ILE A 347 24.49 19.67 18.37
C ILE A 347 25.78 19.00 18.77
N GLU A 348 26.36 18.24 17.88
CA GLU A 348 27.63 17.54 18.10
C GLU A 348 28.56 17.73 16.89
N ASN A 349 29.75 18.26 17.12
CA ASN A 349 30.71 18.60 16.05
C ASN A 349 30.15 19.48 14.93
N GLY A 350 29.21 20.38 15.26
CA GLY A 350 28.54 21.26 14.30
C GLY A 350 27.38 20.61 13.51
N VAL A 351 27.06 19.35 13.78
CA VAL A 351 25.93 18.63 13.17
C VAL A 351 24.74 18.64 14.14
N GLN A 352 23.56 18.99 13.64
CA GLN A 352 22.32 18.89 14.39
C GLN A 352 21.83 17.44 14.37
N TYR A 353 21.62 16.88 15.55
CA TYR A 353 20.96 15.58 15.76
C TYR A 353 19.55 15.78 16.31
N GLY A 354 18.71 14.77 16.10
CA GLY A 354 17.32 14.76 16.56
C GLY A 354 16.32 14.96 15.43
N ASP A 355 15.15 14.38 15.59
CA ASP A 355 14.09 14.35 14.59
C ASP A 355 13.22 15.61 14.69
N LEU A 356 13.63 16.64 13.97
CA LEU A 356 13.09 17.99 14.06
C LEU A 356 12.38 18.38 12.74
N PRO A 357 11.27 19.17 12.80
CA PRO A 357 10.43 19.47 11.65
C PRO A 357 11.09 20.34 10.56
N GLN A 358 12.27 20.92 10.80
CA GLN A 358 13.01 21.64 9.76
C GLN A 358 13.68 20.71 8.73
N PHE A 359 13.75 19.40 9.01
CA PHE A 359 14.30 18.40 8.12
C PHE A 359 13.24 17.72 7.26
N ASP A 360 11.96 18.00 7.52
CA ASP A 360 10.84 17.45 6.75
C ASP A 360 10.61 18.23 5.46
N ASP A 361 10.27 17.51 4.40
CA ASP A 361 9.74 18.04 3.15
C ASP A 361 8.22 17.83 3.11
N PHE A 362 7.46 18.79 3.59
CA PHE A 362 6.00 18.72 3.68
C PHE A 362 5.33 18.52 2.31
N ASN A 363 5.95 18.98 1.22
CA ASN A 363 5.46 18.75 -0.14
C ASN A 363 5.67 17.29 -0.55
N TYR A 364 6.79 16.69 -0.16
CA TYR A 364 7.05 15.27 -0.36
C TYR A 364 6.05 14.41 0.41
N ILE A 365 5.82 14.70 1.70
CA ILE A 365 4.81 14.00 2.52
C ILE A 365 3.42 14.08 1.86
N ALA A 366 3.03 15.25 1.37
CA ALA A 366 1.76 15.43 0.68
C ALA A 366 1.68 14.59 -0.61
N ARG A 367 2.77 14.43 -1.36
CA ARG A 367 2.82 13.54 -2.53
C ARG A 367 2.66 12.08 -2.13
N VAL A 368 3.31 11.63 -1.05
CA VAL A 368 3.14 10.27 -0.51
C VAL A 368 1.71 10.04 -0.03
N ALA A 369 1.13 10.99 0.70
CA ALA A 369 -0.28 10.93 1.13
C ALA A 369 -1.25 10.85 -0.05
N ARG A 370 -0.98 11.55 -1.17
CA ARG A 370 -1.77 11.45 -2.41
C ARG A 370 -1.69 10.06 -3.04
N VAL A 371 -0.51 9.42 -3.05
CA VAL A 371 -0.35 8.03 -3.50
C VAL A 371 -1.18 7.08 -2.65
N ASN A 372 -1.12 7.22 -1.33
CA ASN A 372 -1.93 6.45 -0.39
C ASN A 372 -3.43 6.64 -0.64
N ALA A 373 -3.89 7.90 -0.67
CA ALA A 373 -5.31 8.24 -0.86
C ALA A 373 -5.85 7.72 -2.20
N ALA A 374 -5.07 7.83 -3.29
CA ALA A 374 -5.46 7.29 -4.58
C ALA A 374 -5.65 5.77 -4.53
N ALA A 375 -4.71 5.05 -3.90
CA ALA A 375 -4.78 3.60 -3.78
C ALA A 375 -5.93 3.15 -2.87
N LEU A 376 -6.10 3.79 -1.70
CA LEU A 376 -7.22 3.50 -0.77
C LEU A 376 -8.58 3.74 -1.44
N ALA A 377 -8.75 4.87 -2.13
CA ALA A 377 -9.98 5.20 -2.81
C ALA A 377 -10.29 4.20 -3.93
N ALA A 378 -9.29 3.85 -4.75
CA ALA A 378 -9.46 2.86 -5.81
C ALA A 378 -9.80 1.47 -5.28
N LEU A 379 -9.24 1.06 -4.13
CA LEU A 379 -9.57 -0.19 -3.45
C LEU A 379 -11.00 -0.16 -2.88
N ALA A 380 -11.36 0.94 -2.23
CA ALA A 380 -12.65 1.06 -1.56
C ALA A 380 -13.83 1.24 -2.52
N LEU A 381 -13.59 1.67 -3.76
CA LEU A 381 -14.56 1.77 -4.85
C LEU A 381 -14.61 0.51 -5.74
N ALA A 382 -13.57 -0.34 -5.72
CA ALA A 382 -13.52 -1.54 -6.55
C ALA A 382 -14.35 -2.67 -5.94
N PRO A 383 -14.81 -3.66 -6.75
CA PRO A 383 -15.33 -4.90 -6.21
C PRO A 383 -14.29 -5.65 -5.38
N ALA A 384 -14.73 -6.60 -4.55
CA ALA A 384 -13.84 -7.52 -3.83
C ALA A 384 -12.93 -8.28 -4.81
N SER A 385 -11.71 -8.60 -4.37
CA SER A 385 -10.87 -9.52 -5.14
C SER A 385 -11.54 -10.88 -5.29
N PRO A 386 -11.54 -11.50 -6.49
CA PRO A 386 -12.18 -12.79 -6.71
C PRO A 386 -11.68 -13.85 -5.73
N LYS A 387 -12.60 -14.60 -5.10
CA LYS A 387 -12.27 -15.65 -4.15
C LYS A 387 -12.14 -17.01 -4.84
N ASN A 388 -11.41 -17.93 -4.23
CA ASN A 388 -11.21 -19.31 -4.68
C ASN A 388 -10.75 -19.41 -6.16
N VAL A 389 -9.88 -18.47 -6.57
CA VAL A 389 -9.31 -18.53 -7.92
C VAL A 389 -8.44 -19.77 -8.05
N GLY A 390 -8.80 -20.61 -9.00
CA GLY A 390 -8.15 -21.88 -9.24
C GLY A 390 -7.68 -22.02 -10.68
N LEU A 391 -6.52 -22.68 -10.86
CA LEU A 391 -5.98 -23.09 -12.14
C LEU A 391 -6.09 -24.59 -12.26
N LEU A 392 -6.84 -25.09 -13.28
CA LEU A 392 -7.09 -26.50 -13.47
C LEU A 392 -5.86 -27.21 -14.02
N THR A 393 -5.39 -28.23 -13.31
CA THR A 393 -4.15 -28.96 -13.64
C THR A 393 -4.39 -30.40 -14.11
N LYS A 394 -5.62 -30.92 -14.01
CA LYS A 394 -5.94 -32.31 -14.35
C LYS A 394 -5.66 -32.66 -15.82
N LYS A 395 -5.93 -31.72 -16.73
CA LYS A 395 -5.69 -31.92 -18.15
C LYS A 395 -4.32 -31.35 -18.55
N LEU A 396 -3.50 -32.17 -19.20
CA LEU A 396 -2.24 -31.76 -19.78
C LEU A 396 -2.51 -31.24 -21.19
N THR A 397 -2.65 -29.92 -21.32
CA THR A 397 -2.88 -29.22 -22.59
C THR A 397 -2.07 -27.91 -22.62
N ASN A 398 -1.87 -27.36 -23.80
CA ASN A 398 -1.30 -26.02 -23.95
C ASN A 398 -2.33 -24.89 -23.68
N ASP A 399 -3.51 -25.22 -23.21
CA ASP A 399 -4.51 -24.24 -22.75
C ASP A 399 -4.44 -24.11 -21.24
N THR A 400 -4.71 -22.92 -20.73
CA THR A 400 -4.86 -22.66 -19.29
C THR A 400 -6.32 -22.40 -18.97
N GLU A 401 -6.88 -23.17 -18.07
CA GLU A 401 -8.25 -23.05 -17.62
C GLU A 401 -8.28 -22.51 -16.19
N LEU A 402 -8.99 -21.40 -16.00
CA LEU A 402 -9.16 -20.73 -14.73
C LEU A 402 -10.63 -20.77 -14.29
N GLN A 403 -10.86 -20.85 -12.99
CA GLN A 403 -12.19 -20.70 -12.38
C GLN A 403 -12.11 -19.92 -11.07
N TRP A 404 -13.22 -19.30 -10.67
CA TRP A 404 -13.32 -18.48 -9.44
C TRP A 404 -14.77 -18.40 -8.97
N ASP A 405 -14.97 -17.93 -7.74
CA ASP A 405 -16.31 -17.68 -7.20
C ASP A 405 -16.87 -16.38 -7.78
N ALA A 406 -18.19 -16.34 -7.96
CA ALA A 406 -18.86 -15.14 -8.40
C ALA A 406 -18.81 -14.03 -7.32
N ASN A 407 -18.51 -12.82 -7.74
CA ASN A 407 -18.73 -11.63 -6.95
C ASN A 407 -20.21 -11.23 -6.96
N HIS A 408 -20.65 -10.48 -5.91
CA HIS A 408 -22.07 -10.16 -5.70
C HIS A 408 -22.37 -8.66 -5.68
N GLU A 409 -21.37 -7.81 -5.88
CA GLU A 409 -21.55 -6.36 -5.94
C GLU A 409 -22.50 -5.97 -7.08
N PRO A 410 -23.49 -5.09 -6.82
CA PRO A 410 -24.56 -4.78 -7.78
C PRO A 410 -24.09 -4.06 -9.03
N ASP A 411 -22.91 -3.45 -8.97
CA ASP A 411 -22.25 -2.72 -10.05
C ASP A 411 -21.17 -3.52 -10.77
N LEU A 412 -20.96 -4.78 -10.41
CA LEU A 412 -20.02 -5.66 -11.08
C LEU A 412 -20.27 -5.68 -12.61
N ALA A 413 -19.22 -5.36 -13.39
CA ALA A 413 -19.23 -5.49 -14.85
C ALA A 413 -18.72 -6.85 -15.32
N GLY A 414 -17.86 -7.49 -14.52
CA GLY A 414 -17.27 -8.79 -14.85
C GLY A 414 -15.83 -8.91 -14.38
N TYR A 415 -15.04 -9.69 -15.11
CA TYR A 415 -13.69 -10.05 -14.70
C TYR A 415 -12.65 -9.74 -15.79
N GLU A 416 -11.42 -9.59 -15.33
CA GLU A 416 -10.25 -9.42 -16.17
C GLU A 416 -9.20 -10.46 -15.76
N ILE A 417 -8.77 -11.30 -16.73
CA ILE A 417 -7.65 -12.19 -16.56
C ILE A 417 -6.37 -11.43 -16.89
N VAL A 418 -5.41 -11.49 -16.00
CA VAL A 418 -4.07 -10.92 -16.20
C VAL A 418 -3.04 -12.04 -16.30
N TRP A 419 -1.97 -11.79 -17.08
CA TRP A 419 -0.85 -12.73 -17.14
C TRP A 419 0.47 -12.02 -17.39
N ARG A 420 1.55 -12.70 -17.07
CA ARG A 420 2.92 -12.23 -17.23
C ARG A 420 3.88 -13.39 -17.48
N GLU A 421 4.99 -13.10 -18.12
CA GLU A 421 6.14 -14.00 -18.15
C GLU A 421 6.63 -14.32 -16.73
N THR A 422 7.15 -15.52 -16.49
CA THR A 422 7.62 -15.95 -15.15
C THR A 422 8.78 -15.10 -14.64
N THR A 423 9.51 -14.41 -15.51
CA THR A 423 10.60 -13.50 -15.19
C THR A 423 10.15 -12.05 -14.98
N SER A 424 8.89 -11.72 -15.29
CA SER A 424 8.35 -10.37 -15.14
C SER A 424 7.88 -10.11 -13.72
N ALA A 425 8.20 -8.94 -13.17
CA ALA A 425 7.77 -8.51 -11.85
C ALA A 425 6.31 -8.02 -11.81
N TYR A 426 5.76 -7.59 -12.95
CA TYR A 426 4.47 -6.91 -13.06
C TYR A 426 3.54 -7.62 -14.03
N TRP A 427 2.24 -7.47 -13.84
CA TRP A 427 1.22 -7.91 -14.77
C TRP A 427 1.31 -7.07 -16.05
N THR A 428 1.69 -7.69 -17.14
CA THR A 428 2.00 -7.01 -18.42
C THR A 428 0.89 -7.13 -19.44
N ASN A 429 0.01 -8.09 -19.26
CA ASN A 429 -1.08 -8.39 -20.20
C ASN A 429 -2.39 -8.56 -19.46
N SER A 430 -3.50 -8.25 -20.13
CA SER A 430 -4.84 -8.44 -19.61
C SER A 430 -5.88 -8.74 -20.68
N LEU A 431 -6.95 -9.42 -20.28
CA LEU A 431 -8.10 -9.76 -21.12
C LEU A 431 -9.39 -9.64 -20.32
N ARG A 432 -10.30 -8.74 -20.71
CA ARG A 432 -11.66 -8.70 -20.16
C ARG A 432 -12.47 -9.88 -20.67
N VAL A 433 -13.06 -10.64 -19.77
CA VAL A 433 -13.80 -11.88 -20.09
C VAL A 433 -15.30 -11.78 -19.81
N GLY A 434 -15.79 -10.60 -19.37
CA GLY A 434 -17.19 -10.40 -19.00
C GLY A 434 -17.55 -11.06 -17.64
N ASN A 435 -18.83 -11.13 -17.34
CA ASN A 435 -19.31 -11.69 -16.07
C ASN A 435 -19.43 -13.24 -16.18
N VAL A 436 -18.30 -13.91 -16.08
CA VAL A 436 -18.16 -15.37 -16.10
C VAL A 436 -17.30 -15.83 -14.92
N THR A 437 -17.48 -17.04 -14.45
CA THR A 437 -16.73 -17.64 -13.34
C THR A 437 -15.71 -18.70 -13.77
N ARG A 438 -15.55 -18.85 -15.09
CA ARG A 438 -14.61 -19.82 -15.68
C ARG A 438 -14.19 -19.33 -17.08
N TYR A 439 -12.94 -19.51 -17.41
CA TYR A 439 -12.42 -19.12 -18.73
C TYR A 439 -11.24 -19.98 -19.16
N VAL A 440 -11.13 -20.25 -20.47
CA VAL A 440 -10.02 -20.99 -21.07
C VAL A 440 -9.18 -20.06 -21.94
N MET A 441 -7.93 -19.86 -21.52
CA MET A 441 -6.90 -19.15 -22.28
C MET A 441 -6.29 -20.13 -23.31
N LYS A 442 -6.83 -20.13 -24.53
CA LYS A 442 -6.42 -21.06 -25.59
C LYS A 442 -4.99 -20.79 -26.08
N GLY A 443 -4.19 -21.83 -26.22
CA GLY A 443 -2.81 -21.76 -26.72
C GLY A 443 -1.85 -21.06 -25.76
N MET A 444 -2.23 -20.83 -24.50
CA MET A 444 -1.40 -20.22 -23.47
C MET A 444 -1.14 -21.24 -22.37
N SER A 445 0.07 -21.80 -22.36
CA SER A 445 0.43 -22.83 -21.39
C SER A 445 0.65 -22.22 -20.00
N LYS A 446 0.04 -22.85 -18.99
CA LYS A 446 0.26 -22.55 -17.58
C LYS A 446 1.71 -22.76 -17.11
N ASP A 447 2.49 -23.51 -17.89
CA ASP A 447 3.89 -23.75 -17.57
C ASP A 447 4.81 -22.57 -17.99
N ASN A 448 4.32 -21.69 -18.87
CA ASN A 448 5.10 -20.57 -19.43
C ASN A 448 4.76 -19.23 -18.76
N TYR A 449 3.57 -19.10 -18.14
CA TYR A 449 3.07 -17.82 -17.66
C TYR A 449 2.53 -17.94 -16.23
N PHE A 450 2.61 -16.84 -15.50
CA PHE A 450 1.77 -16.63 -14.33
C PHE A 450 0.45 -15.98 -14.74
N PHE A 451 -0.64 -16.40 -14.13
CA PHE A 451 -1.98 -15.89 -14.34
C PHE A 451 -2.58 -15.31 -13.06
N GLY A 452 -3.56 -14.46 -13.20
CA GLY A 452 -4.35 -13.93 -12.10
C GLY A 452 -5.71 -13.44 -12.59
N VAL A 453 -6.62 -13.18 -11.66
CA VAL A 453 -7.97 -12.70 -11.97
C VAL A 453 -8.28 -11.48 -11.11
N CYS A 454 -8.88 -10.45 -11.72
CA CYS A 454 -9.42 -9.27 -11.06
C CYS A 454 -10.92 -9.18 -11.33
N ALA A 455 -11.69 -8.64 -10.39
CA ALA A 455 -13.06 -8.18 -10.62
C ALA A 455 -13.02 -6.72 -11.08
N VAL A 456 -13.98 -6.32 -11.90
CA VAL A 456 -14.10 -4.97 -12.48
C VAL A 456 -15.55 -4.52 -12.38
N ASP A 457 -15.79 -3.29 -11.91
CA ASP A 457 -17.11 -2.68 -11.88
C ASP A 457 -17.46 -1.94 -13.19
N ARG A 458 -18.67 -1.35 -13.25
CA ARG A 458 -19.15 -0.59 -14.42
C ARG A 458 -18.42 0.74 -14.63
N ASP A 459 -17.83 1.30 -13.57
CA ASP A 459 -17.07 2.54 -13.63
C ASP A 459 -15.61 2.28 -14.03
N GLY A 460 -15.19 1.00 -14.07
CA GLY A 460 -13.88 0.54 -14.47
C GLY A 460 -12.90 0.46 -13.29
N ASN A 461 -13.36 0.55 -12.03
CA ASN A 461 -12.50 0.26 -10.90
C ASN A 461 -12.22 -1.24 -10.86
N ARG A 462 -10.97 -1.59 -10.61
CA ARG A 462 -10.46 -2.96 -10.65
C ARG A 462 -9.95 -3.37 -9.28
N SER A 463 -10.30 -4.56 -8.84
CA SER A 463 -9.73 -5.14 -7.62
C SER A 463 -8.22 -5.45 -7.76
N PRO A 464 -7.50 -5.64 -6.68
CA PRO A 464 -6.22 -6.34 -6.71
C PRO A 464 -6.34 -7.70 -7.38
N VAL A 465 -5.20 -8.21 -7.86
CA VAL A 465 -5.15 -9.51 -8.52
C VAL A 465 -5.23 -10.64 -7.50
N SER A 466 -6.14 -11.58 -7.71
CA SER A 466 -6.12 -12.87 -7.02
C SER A 466 -5.24 -13.85 -7.81
N TYR A 467 -4.18 -14.34 -7.16
CA TYR A 467 -3.28 -15.35 -7.72
C TYR A 467 -3.90 -16.75 -7.55
N PRO A 468 -3.96 -17.59 -8.61
CA PRO A 468 -4.66 -18.86 -8.56
C PRO A 468 -3.90 -19.93 -7.77
N LYS A 469 -4.67 -20.79 -7.08
CA LYS A 469 -4.16 -22.06 -6.53
C LYS A 469 -4.37 -23.19 -7.55
N PRO A 470 -3.45 -24.19 -7.65
CA PRO A 470 -3.67 -25.33 -8.52
C PRO A 470 -4.84 -26.20 -8.01
N ILE A 471 -5.76 -26.58 -8.91
CA ILE A 471 -6.88 -27.49 -8.63
C ILE A 471 -6.77 -28.73 -9.53
N ARG A 472 -7.06 -29.90 -8.95
CA ARG A 472 -7.03 -31.22 -9.62
C ARG A 472 -8.41 -31.71 -10.02
#